data_4beee9919bfa249a65a036183ce2298b
#
_entry.id   4beee9919bfa249a65a036183ce2298b
#
_cell.length_a   1.000
_cell.length_b   1.000
_cell.length_c   1.000
_cell.angle_alpha   90.00
_cell.angle_beta   90.00
_cell.angle_gamma   90.00
#
_symmetry.space_group_name_H-M   'P 1'
#
loop_
_entity.id
_entity.type
_entity.pdbx_description
1 polymer ?
#
loop_
_entity_poly.entity_id
_entity_poly.type
_entity_poly.pdbx_seq_one_letter_code
_entity_poly.pdbx_strand_id
1 'polypeptide(L)'
;MLAAGFDLQVFFTVVPKPPGQVTTADVLGFITAQRAGTATATPVAAIVDVAAGAVSARTVRRRLSSVSGLFGYLQARGDVLANPVPRGLPTRRERARRPAGTPLIRSVRTLPVILSPEQVDALTAALRTSRDRAMVTAMVLGGLRRCEVLGLRLEDLRFGERQVFIADGKGGHQRLVPVSQRFFAAVKDYLESERPDDAATDRVFVVLKGPRREQPLSAYGLDEILDGARSRAGLQRATCHQLRHTCLTRLREAGMALEAIQARAGHASIESTRIYLHLGDDWLAAQYRRAEAVDAQVFNDHPTTVQPLRSLR
;
A
#
# COMPACT_ATOMS: atom_id res chain seq x y z
N MET A 1 6.85 12.89 -6.38
CA MET A 1 7.12 13.73 -7.57
C MET A 1 7.90 12.99 -8.66
N LEU A 2 8.99 12.28 -8.38
CA LEU A 2 9.81 11.58 -9.41
C LEU A 2 9.01 10.61 -10.31
N ALA A 3 8.10 9.80 -9.76
CA ALA A 3 7.32 8.86 -10.55
C ALA A 3 6.39 9.53 -11.57
N ALA A 4 5.79 10.67 -11.23
CA ALA A 4 4.96 11.44 -12.16
C ALA A 4 5.80 12.07 -13.27
N GLY A 5 7.00 12.60 -12.93
CA GLY A 5 7.94 13.13 -13.94
C GLY A 5 8.33 12.07 -14.97
N PHE A 6 8.66 10.87 -14.50
CA PHE A 6 8.95 9.74 -15.39
C PHE A 6 7.74 9.35 -16.27
N ASP A 7 6.54 9.31 -15.69
CA ASP A 7 5.34 9.02 -16.46
C ASP A 7 5.07 10.03 -17.57
N LEU A 8 5.30 11.31 -17.30
CA LEU A 8 5.18 12.39 -18.28
C LEU A 8 6.27 12.29 -19.34
N GLN A 9 7.49 11.98 -18.96
CA GLN A 9 8.57 11.74 -19.94
C GLN A 9 8.21 10.61 -20.91
N VAL A 10 7.70 9.48 -20.40
CA VAL A 10 7.23 8.37 -21.26
C VAL A 10 6.10 8.82 -22.18
N PHE A 11 5.16 9.62 -21.68
CA PHE A 11 4.07 10.13 -22.51
C PHE A 11 4.56 11.01 -23.64
N PHE A 12 5.38 12.02 -23.36
CA PHE A 12 5.87 12.96 -24.38
C PHE A 12 6.95 12.36 -25.31
N THR A 13 7.56 11.24 -24.94
CA THR A 13 8.39 10.43 -25.87
C THR A 13 7.52 9.75 -26.93
N VAL A 14 6.34 9.25 -26.56
CA VAL A 14 5.39 8.60 -27.51
C VAL A 14 4.56 9.63 -28.28
N VAL A 15 4.24 10.75 -27.64
CA VAL A 15 3.44 11.87 -28.20
C VAL A 15 4.30 13.13 -28.22
N PRO A 16 5.20 13.32 -29.20
CA PRO A 16 6.16 14.42 -29.25
C PRO A 16 5.49 15.72 -29.73
N LYS A 17 4.47 16.17 -29.01
CA LYS A 17 3.70 17.39 -29.30
C LYS A 17 3.76 18.35 -28.11
N PRO A 18 3.77 19.66 -28.34
CA PRO A 18 3.59 20.62 -27.26
C PRO A 18 2.21 20.44 -26.61
N PRO A 19 2.07 20.69 -25.29
CA PRO A 19 0.82 20.42 -24.56
C PRO A 19 -0.44 21.00 -25.21
N GLY A 20 -0.39 22.22 -25.75
CA GLY A 20 -1.53 22.87 -26.40
C GLY A 20 -2.02 22.18 -27.68
N GLN A 21 -1.25 21.26 -28.26
CA GLN A 21 -1.59 20.53 -29.49
C GLN A 21 -1.97 19.07 -29.21
N VAL A 22 -1.87 18.60 -27.97
CA VAL A 22 -2.22 17.23 -27.61
C VAL A 22 -3.73 17.05 -27.64
N THR A 23 -4.19 16.07 -28.41
CA THR A 23 -5.61 15.75 -28.56
C THR A 23 -6.00 14.46 -27.81
N THR A 24 -7.29 14.24 -27.69
CA THR A 24 -7.81 12.96 -27.17
C THR A 24 -7.37 11.76 -28.01
N ALA A 25 -7.27 11.94 -29.33
CA ALA A 25 -6.78 10.86 -30.23
C ALA A 25 -5.32 10.48 -29.93
N ASP A 26 -4.47 11.45 -29.60
CA ASP A 26 -3.08 11.19 -29.20
C ASP A 26 -3.03 10.39 -27.89
N VAL A 27 -3.87 10.69 -26.93
CA VAL A 27 -3.96 9.94 -25.67
C VAL A 27 -4.45 8.50 -25.91
N LEU A 28 -5.44 8.31 -26.79
CA LEU A 28 -5.88 6.96 -27.17
C LEU A 28 -4.80 6.18 -27.90
N GLY A 29 -4.07 6.84 -28.82
CA GLY A 29 -2.89 6.27 -29.48
C GLY A 29 -1.81 5.83 -28.51
N PHE A 30 -1.51 6.67 -27.50
CA PHE A 30 -0.59 6.32 -26.41
C PHE A 30 -1.05 5.06 -25.64
N ILE A 31 -2.33 4.95 -25.30
CA ILE A 31 -2.87 3.77 -24.63
C ILE A 31 -2.66 2.51 -25.49
N THR A 32 -2.96 2.61 -26.77
CA THR A 32 -2.79 1.49 -27.72
C THR A 32 -1.32 1.07 -27.83
N ALA A 33 -0.41 2.01 -27.98
CA ALA A 33 1.03 1.74 -28.04
C ALA A 33 1.55 1.04 -26.78
N GLN A 34 1.10 1.50 -25.59
CA GLN A 34 1.49 0.90 -24.31
C GLN A 34 0.96 -0.54 -24.14
N ARG A 35 -0.18 -0.87 -24.73
CA ARG A 35 -0.80 -2.20 -24.64
C ARG A 35 -0.30 -3.17 -25.71
N ALA A 36 0.04 -2.68 -26.86
CA ALA A 36 0.55 -3.51 -27.98
C ALA A 36 2.02 -3.93 -27.81
N GLY A 37 2.74 -3.31 -26.85
CA GLY A 37 4.20 -3.55 -26.71
C GLY A 37 4.99 -3.05 -27.93
N THR A 38 4.41 -2.22 -28.79
CA THR A 38 5.10 -1.63 -29.94
C THR A 38 6.04 -0.55 -29.43
N ALA A 39 7.31 -0.92 -29.27
CA ALA A 39 8.41 0.01 -29.12
C ALA A 39 8.54 0.78 -30.45
N THR A 40 8.22 2.07 -30.44
CA THR A 40 8.77 2.97 -31.45
C THR A 40 10.28 3.00 -31.22
N ALA A 41 11.03 2.59 -32.23
CA ALA A 41 12.50 2.50 -32.22
C ALA A 41 13.11 3.91 -32.12
N THR A 42 13.22 4.44 -30.89
CA THR A 42 13.97 5.66 -30.59
C THR A 42 15.11 5.34 -29.62
N PRO A 43 16.27 5.99 -29.69
CA PRO A 43 17.43 5.70 -28.84
C PRO A 43 17.18 5.88 -27.33
N VAL A 44 16.12 6.57 -26.95
CA VAL A 44 15.68 6.76 -25.58
C VAL A 44 15.01 5.50 -24.99
N ALA A 45 14.63 4.53 -25.82
CA ALA A 45 14.07 3.24 -25.38
C ALA A 45 15.03 2.41 -24.49
N ALA A 46 16.33 2.68 -24.57
CA ALA A 46 17.33 2.02 -23.74
C ALA A 46 17.37 2.53 -22.28
N ILE A 47 16.82 3.73 -21.99
CA ILE A 47 16.76 4.30 -20.63
C ILE A 47 15.38 4.02 -19.99
N VAL A 48 14.36 3.79 -20.82
CA VAL A 48 13.02 3.45 -20.42
C VAL A 48 12.79 2.01 -20.85
N ASP A 49 12.61 1.10 -19.94
CA ASP A 49 12.32 -0.32 -20.16
C ASP A 49 10.95 -0.52 -20.87
N VAL A 50 10.77 0.15 -22.01
CA VAL A 50 9.60 0.10 -22.91
C VAL A 50 9.74 -1.07 -23.89
N ALA A 51 10.91 -1.72 -23.92
CA ALA A 51 11.29 -2.66 -24.97
C ALA A 51 10.84 -4.12 -24.76
N ALA A 52 10.21 -4.46 -23.65
CA ALA A 52 9.89 -5.86 -23.36
C ALA A 52 8.43 -6.07 -22.95
N GLY A 53 7.49 -6.06 -23.90
CA GLY A 53 6.14 -6.57 -23.71
C GLY A 53 5.08 -5.53 -23.33
N ALA A 54 3.82 -5.93 -23.42
CA ALA A 54 2.65 -5.11 -23.10
C ALA A 54 2.67 -4.64 -21.65
N VAL A 55 2.54 -3.33 -21.46
CA VAL A 55 2.53 -2.71 -20.12
C VAL A 55 1.23 -3.05 -19.38
N SER A 56 1.33 -3.36 -18.08
CA SER A 56 0.16 -3.72 -17.27
C SER A 56 -0.91 -2.61 -17.27
N ALA A 57 -2.18 -2.98 -17.27
CA ALA A 57 -3.31 -2.04 -17.19
C ALA A 57 -3.19 -1.07 -15.99
N ARG A 58 -2.61 -1.52 -14.87
CA ARG A 58 -2.35 -0.69 -13.69
C ARG A 58 -1.32 0.40 -13.98
N THR A 59 -0.23 0.06 -14.67
CA THR A 59 0.82 1.01 -15.04
C THR A 59 0.30 2.05 -16.02
N VAL A 60 -0.45 1.62 -17.05
CA VAL A 60 -1.06 2.56 -18.00
C VAL A 60 -2.02 3.51 -17.30
N ARG A 61 -2.86 3.03 -16.38
CA ARG A 61 -3.74 3.88 -15.56
C ARG A 61 -2.96 4.89 -14.73
N ARG A 62 -1.85 4.49 -14.12
CA ARG A 62 -0.99 5.39 -13.33
C ARG A 62 -0.42 6.49 -14.23
N ARG A 63 0.11 6.13 -15.40
CA ARG A 63 0.63 7.09 -16.40
C ARG A 63 -0.45 8.07 -16.84
N LEU A 64 -1.64 7.59 -17.18
CA LEU A 64 -2.78 8.45 -17.53
C LEU A 64 -3.22 9.38 -16.40
N SER A 65 -3.12 8.95 -15.15
CA SER A 65 -3.39 9.80 -13.99
C SER A 65 -2.38 10.94 -13.89
N SER A 66 -1.10 10.67 -14.14
CA SER A 66 -0.05 11.71 -14.16
C SER A 66 -0.25 12.68 -15.30
N VAL A 67 -0.58 12.19 -16.51
CA VAL A 67 -0.88 13.03 -17.68
C VAL A 67 -2.13 13.88 -17.43
N SER A 68 -3.22 13.29 -16.94
CA SER A 68 -4.45 14.02 -16.60
C SER A 68 -4.21 15.07 -15.52
N GLY A 69 -3.35 14.80 -14.54
CA GLY A 69 -2.95 15.77 -13.52
C GLY A 69 -2.24 16.99 -14.13
N LEU A 70 -1.28 16.76 -15.04
CA LEU A 70 -0.60 17.84 -15.75
C LEU A 70 -1.59 18.68 -16.55
N PHE A 71 -2.42 18.05 -17.40
CA PHE A 71 -3.38 18.80 -18.22
C PHE A 71 -4.46 19.50 -17.41
N GLY A 72 -4.86 18.93 -16.24
CA GLY A 72 -5.74 19.62 -15.31
C GLY A 72 -5.10 20.89 -14.73
N TYR A 73 -3.80 20.84 -14.40
CA TYR A 73 -3.04 22.00 -13.97
C TYR A 73 -2.91 23.07 -15.08
N LEU A 74 -2.53 22.65 -16.30
CA LEU A 74 -2.41 23.57 -17.43
C LEU A 74 -3.76 24.22 -17.82
N GLN A 75 -4.86 23.47 -17.71
CA GLN A 75 -6.20 24.01 -17.90
C GLN A 75 -6.57 25.02 -16.84
N ALA A 76 -6.24 24.79 -15.58
CA ALA A 76 -6.48 25.74 -14.49
C ALA A 76 -5.66 27.03 -14.65
N ARG A 77 -4.51 26.97 -15.31
CA ARG A 77 -3.69 28.12 -15.68
C ARG A 77 -4.16 28.85 -16.93
N GLY A 78 -5.02 28.23 -17.75
CA GLY A 78 -5.44 28.77 -19.06
C GLY A 78 -4.50 28.43 -20.21
N ASP A 79 -3.45 27.61 -20.00
CA ASP A 79 -2.49 27.24 -21.05
C ASP A 79 -3.11 26.27 -22.09
N VAL A 80 -4.15 25.52 -21.71
CA VAL A 80 -4.92 24.64 -22.58
C VAL A 80 -6.42 24.80 -22.33
N LEU A 81 -7.24 24.65 -23.37
CA LEU A 81 -8.69 24.82 -23.28
C LEU A 81 -9.38 23.67 -22.53
N ALA A 82 -8.88 22.45 -22.67
CA ALA A 82 -9.48 21.27 -22.08
C ALA A 82 -8.43 20.20 -21.77
N ASN A 83 -8.74 19.32 -20.83
CA ASN A 83 -7.92 18.15 -20.53
C ASN A 83 -8.17 17.06 -21.61
N PRO A 84 -7.15 16.67 -22.41
CA PRO A 84 -7.32 15.71 -23.50
C PRO A 84 -7.49 14.26 -23.02
N VAL A 85 -7.24 13.98 -21.73
CA VAL A 85 -7.40 12.63 -21.18
C VAL A 85 -8.90 12.35 -21.00
N PRO A 86 -9.49 11.47 -21.85
CA PRO A 86 -10.92 11.26 -21.80
C PRO A 86 -11.33 10.57 -20.50
N ARG A 87 -12.44 10.99 -19.94
CA ARG A 87 -13.09 10.27 -18.84
C ARG A 87 -14.05 9.26 -19.46
N GLY A 88 -13.98 8.00 -19.00
CA GLY A 88 -14.92 6.98 -19.45
C GLY A 88 -16.36 7.39 -19.13
N LEU A 89 -17.30 6.95 -19.96
CA LEU A 89 -18.72 7.19 -19.73
C LEU A 89 -19.17 6.52 -18.43
N PRO A 90 -19.82 7.23 -17.51
CA PRO A 90 -20.30 6.65 -16.27
C PRO A 90 -21.41 5.63 -16.56
N THR A 91 -21.35 4.48 -15.95
CA THR A 91 -22.45 3.50 -15.96
C THR A 91 -23.67 4.08 -15.22
N ARG A 92 -24.87 3.53 -15.47
CA ARG A 92 -26.11 3.96 -14.79
C ARG A 92 -25.98 3.96 -13.26
N ARG A 93 -25.19 3.04 -12.69
CA ARG A 93 -24.93 2.93 -11.25
C ARG A 93 -23.94 3.96 -10.73
N GLU A 94 -23.04 4.44 -11.58
CA GLU A 94 -22.01 5.45 -11.25
C GLU A 94 -22.52 6.87 -11.42
N ARG A 95 -23.57 7.10 -12.23
CA ARG A 95 -24.23 8.40 -12.35
C ARG A 95 -24.86 8.90 -11.04
N ALA A 96 -25.23 7.96 -10.15
CA ALA A 96 -25.77 8.28 -8.82
C ALA A 96 -24.67 8.61 -7.78
N ARG A 97 -23.41 8.39 -8.10
CA ARG A 97 -22.26 8.62 -7.22
C ARG A 97 -21.25 9.51 -7.93
N ARG A 98 -21.18 10.77 -7.57
CA ARG A 98 -20.19 11.81 -7.98
C ARG A 98 -19.59 11.70 -9.40
N PRO A 99 -19.35 12.80 -10.13
CA PRO A 99 -18.89 12.83 -11.52
C PRO A 99 -17.38 12.53 -11.70
N ALA A 100 -16.80 11.64 -10.92
CA ALA A 100 -15.48 11.09 -11.18
C ALA A 100 -15.67 9.99 -12.24
N GLY A 101 -15.48 10.32 -13.51
CA GLY A 101 -15.67 9.43 -14.65
C GLY A 101 -14.97 8.09 -14.48
N THR A 102 -15.57 7.03 -15.04
CA THR A 102 -15.04 5.68 -15.06
C THR A 102 -13.64 5.68 -15.69
N PRO A 103 -12.65 5.01 -15.09
CA PRO A 103 -11.32 4.90 -15.71
C PRO A 103 -11.44 4.21 -17.08
N LEU A 104 -10.84 4.80 -18.11
CA LEU A 104 -10.80 4.24 -19.48
C LEU A 104 -10.29 2.80 -19.52
N ILE A 105 -9.41 2.44 -18.59
CA ILE A 105 -8.78 1.11 -18.52
C ILE A 105 -9.26 0.43 -17.26
N ARG A 106 -9.97 -0.67 -17.41
CA ARG A 106 -10.31 -1.54 -16.28
C ARG A 106 -9.06 -2.29 -15.83
N SER A 107 -8.75 -2.23 -14.55
CA SER A 107 -7.79 -3.14 -13.92
C SER A 107 -8.55 -4.11 -13.02
N VAL A 108 -8.19 -5.37 -13.11
CA VAL A 108 -8.71 -6.38 -12.18
C VAL A 108 -8.26 -6.03 -10.77
N ARG A 109 -9.19 -5.95 -9.82
CA ARG A 109 -8.87 -5.83 -8.41
C ARG A 109 -8.49 -7.22 -7.91
N THR A 110 -7.20 -7.48 -7.78
CA THR A 110 -6.72 -8.69 -7.11
C THR A 110 -6.75 -8.49 -5.62
N LEU A 111 -7.15 -9.52 -4.88
CA LEU A 111 -7.04 -9.51 -3.41
C LEU A 111 -5.57 -9.38 -3.01
N PRO A 112 -5.28 -8.69 -1.91
CA PRO A 112 -3.92 -8.63 -1.38
C PRO A 112 -3.42 -10.04 -1.04
N VAL A 113 -2.25 -10.39 -1.51
CA VAL A 113 -1.56 -11.60 -1.06
C VAL A 113 -0.94 -11.28 0.29
N ILE A 114 -1.34 -12.02 1.31
CA ILE A 114 -0.79 -11.92 2.68
C ILE A 114 0.19 -13.05 2.94
N LEU A 115 1.07 -12.86 3.91
CA LEU A 115 1.98 -13.90 4.39
C LEU A 115 1.27 -14.79 5.42
N SER A 116 1.54 -16.10 5.37
CA SER A 116 1.13 -17.02 6.45
C SER A 116 1.99 -16.79 7.71
N PRO A 117 1.55 -17.25 8.89
CA PRO A 117 2.36 -17.17 10.12
C PRO A 117 3.75 -17.78 9.93
N GLU A 118 3.85 -18.95 9.32
CA GLU A 118 5.09 -19.66 9.04
C GLU A 118 6.02 -18.86 8.12
N GLN A 119 5.47 -18.18 7.14
CA GLN A 119 6.21 -17.30 6.24
C GLN A 119 6.74 -16.05 6.97
N VAL A 120 5.96 -15.49 7.89
CA VAL A 120 6.38 -14.37 8.74
C VAL A 120 7.52 -14.80 9.66
N ASP A 121 7.41 -15.98 10.27
CA ASP A 121 8.43 -16.54 11.16
C ASP A 121 9.72 -16.82 10.38
N ALA A 122 9.64 -17.48 9.23
CA ALA A 122 10.79 -17.75 8.36
C ALA A 122 11.47 -16.44 7.91
N LEU A 123 10.69 -15.43 7.52
CA LEU A 123 11.23 -14.13 7.13
C LEU A 123 11.95 -13.45 8.30
N THR A 124 11.33 -13.46 9.49
CA THR A 124 11.87 -12.81 10.69
C THR A 124 13.16 -13.51 11.16
N ALA A 125 13.21 -14.83 11.12
CA ALA A 125 14.41 -15.62 11.44
C ALA A 125 15.56 -15.37 10.45
N ALA A 126 15.23 -15.06 9.19
CA ALA A 126 16.22 -14.73 8.15
C ALA A 126 16.80 -13.30 8.25
N LEU A 127 16.29 -12.45 9.13
CA LEU A 127 16.82 -11.10 9.36
C LEU A 127 18.09 -11.16 10.21
N ARG A 128 19.09 -10.35 9.86
CA ARG A 128 20.43 -10.43 10.43
C ARG A 128 20.65 -9.54 11.65
N THR A 129 19.91 -8.44 11.76
CA THR A 129 20.13 -7.43 12.81
C THR A 129 18.84 -7.15 13.58
N SER A 130 18.96 -6.64 14.80
CA SER A 130 17.82 -6.17 15.60
C SER A 130 17.13 -4.97 14.93
N ARG A 131 17.92 -4.09 14.26
CA ARG A 131 17.40 -3.04 13.40
C ARG A 131 16.42 -3.58 12.36
N ASP A 132 16.83 -4.61 11.62
CA ASP A 132 16.03 -5.16 10.51
C ASP A 132 14.77 -5.85 11.06
N ARG A 133 14.89 -6.54 12.18
CA ARG A 133 13.73 -7.13 12.91
C ARG A 133 12.76 -6.05 13.38
N ALA A 134 13.26 -4.96 13.95
CA ALA A 134 12.42 -3.84 14.38
C ALA A 134 11.64 -3.22 13.21
N MET A 135 12.26 -2.99 12.06
CA MET A 135 11.59 -2.45 10.87
C MET A 135 10.51 -3.40 10.33
N VAL A 136 10.80 -4.69 10.23
CA VAL A 136 9.84 -5.69 9.75
C VAL A 136 8.67 -5.84 10.72
N THR A 137 8.94 -5.89 12.03
CA THR A 137 7.88 -5.96 13.06
C THR A 137 7.03 -4.69 13.09
N ALA A 138 7.58 -3.50 12.85
CA ALA A 138 6.80 -2.26 12.68
C ALA A 138 5.78 -2.37 11.55
N MET A 139 6.13 -3.03 10.46
CA MET A 139 5.24 -3.21 9.31
C MET A 139 4.24 -4.36 9.52
N VAL A 140 4.67 -5.52 10.03
CA VAL A 140 3.82 -6.72 10.12
C VAL A 140 2.94 -6.73 11.37
N LEU A 141 3.31 -6.04 12.44
CA LEU A 141 2.53 -5.92 13.68
C LEU A 141 1.95 -4.52 13.88
N GLY A 142 2.64 -3.47 13.44
CA GLY A 142 2.19 -2.08 13.50
C GLY A 142 1.36 -1.65 12.30
N GLY A 143 1.53 -2.31 11.16
CA GLY A 143 0.89 -1.92 9.91
C GLY A 143 1.43 -0.61 9.34
N LEU A 144 2.64 -0.18 9.74
CA LEU A 144 3.26 1.05 9.27
C LEU A 144 3.64 0.95 7.80
N ARG A 145 3.59 2.09 7.09
CA ARG A 145 4.12 2.19 5.72
C ARG A 145 5.66 2.28 5.75
N ARG A 146 6.32 1.87 4.68
CA ARG A 146 7.77 1.98 4.52
C ARG A 146 8.28 3.40 4.85
N CYS A 147 7.67 4.43 4.28
CA CYS A 147 8.06 5.81 4.55
C CYS A 147 7.82 6.24 6.00
N GLU A 148 6.77 5.73 6.64
CA GLU A 148 6.49 5.98 8.05
C GLU A 148 7.56 5.33 8.94
N VAL A 149 7.93 4.06 8.68
CA VAL A 149 9.02 3.38 9.40
C VAL A 149 10.34 4.12 9.27
N LEU A 150 10.73 4.48 8.04
CA LEU A 150 11.97 5.21 7.79
C LEU A 150 11.95 6.66 8.30
N GLY A 151 10.75 7.23 8.45
CA GLY A 151 10.53 8.55 8.97
C GLY A 151 10.53 8.66 10.50
N LEU A 152 10.48 7.54 11.23
CA LEU A 152 10.43 7.55 12.69
C LEU A 152 11.62 8.25 13.31
N ARG A 153 11.34 9.08 14.32
CA ARG A 153 12.33 9.72 15.18
C ARG A 153 12.36 9.04 16.55
N LEU A 154 13.43 9.25 17.29
CA LEU A 154 13.56 8.68 18.64
C LEU A 154 12.43 9.15 19.56
N GLU A 155 12.02 10.41 19.46
CA GLU A 155 10.92 11.02 20.21
C GLU A 155 9.53 10.43 19.88
N ASP A 156 9.37 9.80 18.70
CA ASP A 156 8.13 9.18 18.28
C ASP A 156 7.84 7.85 19.00
N LEU A 157 8.85 7.28 19.67
CA LEU A 157 8.76 5.99 20.33
C LEU A 157 8.27 6.12 21.78
N ARG A 158 7.02 5.80 22.04
CA ARG A 158 6.43 5.82 23.38
C ARG A 158 6.48 4.43 24.01
N PHE A 159 7.61 4.10 24.63
CA PHE A 159 7.85 2.78 25.20
C PHE A 159 6.83 2.41 26.30
N GLY A 160 6.54 3.33 27.21
CA GLY A 160 5.60 3.10 28.32
C GLY A 160 4.19 2.78 27.85
N GLU A 161 3.70 3.49 26.84
CA GLU A 161 2.35 3.32 26.28
C GLU A 161 2.31 2.28 25.15
N ARG A 162 3.45 1.78 24.71
CA ARG A 162 3.59 0.89 23.54
C ARG A 162 2.94 1.46 22.30
N GLN A 163 3.21 2.73 22.03
CA GLN A 163 2.68 3.46 20.88
C GLN A 163 3.80 4.10 20.08
N VAL A 164 3.54 4.30 18.80
CA VAL A 164 4.41 5.02 17.88
C VAL A 164 3.64 6.22 17.34
N PHE A 165 4.22 7.40 17.43
CA PHE A 165 3.66 8.59 16.83
C PHE A 165 4.08 8.68 15.36
N ILE A 166 3.14 8.85 14.47
CA ILE A 166 3.37 9.05 13.04
C ILE A 166 3.12 10.52 12.73
N ALA A 167 4.19 11.29 12.61
CA ALA A 167 4.15 12.73 12.33
C ALA A 167 3.75 13.00 10.87
N ASP A 168 4.35 12.25 9.92
CA ASP A 168 4.20 12.47 8.48
C ASP A 168 3.38 11.34 7.82
N GLY A 169 2.11 11.22 8.18
CA GLY A 169 1.19 10.32 7.51
C GLY A 169 0.88 10.77 6.07
N LYS A 170 0.44 9.83 5.21
CA LYS A 170 0.00 10.18 3.85
C LYS A 170 -1.14 11.23 3.91
N GLY A 171 -0.90 12.41 3.34
CA GLY A 171 -1.84 13.55 3.41
C GLY A 171 -1.65 14.44 4.65
N GLY A 172 -0.52 14.33 5.38
CA GLY A 172 -0.22 15.18 6.54
C GLY A 172 -0.97 14.82 7.83
N HIS A 173 -1.65 13.66 7.86
CA HIS A 173 -2.40 13.26 9.06
C HIS A 173 -1.49 12.59 10.09
N GLN A 174 -1.39 13.21 11.25
CA GLN A 174 -0.72 12.67 12.42
C GLN A 174 -1.61 11.62 13.12
N ARG A 175 -0.99 10.61 13.70
CA ARG A 175 -1.70 9.60 14.49
C ARG A 175 -0.77 8.83 15.44
N LEU A 176 -1.35 8.33 16.51
CA LEU A 176 -0.73 7.33 17.40
C LEU A 176 -1.12 5.92 16.93
N VAL A 177 -0.14 5.06 16.83
CA VAL A 177 -0.33 3.66 16.44
C VAL A 177 0.13 2.76 17.58
N PRO A 178 -0.78 2.03 18.25
CA PRO A 178 -0.39 0.99 19.19
C PRO A 178 0.38 -0.13 18.47
N VAL A 179 1.52 -0.55 19.02
CA VAL A 179 2.33 -1.62 18.42
C VAL A 179 2.66 -2.67 19.48
N SER A 180 2.85 -3.89 19.04
CA SER A 180 3.17 -5.03 19.90
C SER A 180 4.45 -4.82 20.70
N GLN A 181 4.50 -5.41 21.91
CA GLN A 181 5.71 -5.45 22.73
C GLN A 181 6.93 -6.04 21.97
N ARG A 182 6.72 -6.98 21.05
CA ARG A 182 7.80 -7.54 20.22
C ARG A 182 8.55 -6.48 19.41
N PHE A 183 7.83 -5.46 18.91
CA PHE A 183 8.46 -4.35 18.23
C PHE A 183 9.35 -3.54 19.17
N PHE A 184 8.84 -3.17 20.33
CA PHE A 184 9.60 -2.38 21.31
C PHE A 184 10.81 -3.12 21.87
N ALA A 185 10.71 -4.45 22.04
CA ALA A 185 11.86 -5.27 22.41
C ALA A 185 12.94 -5.23 21.31
N ALA A 186 12.57 -5.44 20.05
CA ALA A 186 13.52 -5.39 18.94
C ALA A 186 14.12 -3.98 18.73
N VAL A 187 13.34 -2.91 18.95
CA VAL A 187 13.86 -1.53 18.92
C VAL A 187 14.83 -1.29 20.07
N LYS A 188 14.50 -1.75 21.29
CA LYS A 188 15.38 -1.63 22.45
C LYS A 188 16.72 -2.30 22.18
N ASP A 189 16.69 -3.58 21.77
CA ASP A 189 17.90 -4.34 21.44
C ASP A 189 18.74 -3.62 20.36
N TYR A 190 18.08 -3.06 19.36
CA TYR A 190 18.74 -2.28 18.31
C TYR A 190 19.40 -1.01 18.86
N LEU A 191 18.68 -0.23 19.66
CA LEU A 191 19.19 1.04 20.22
C LEU A 191 20.35 0.81 21.18
N GLU A 192 20.32 -0.26 21.99
CA GLU A 192 21.32 -0.57 22.99
C GLU A 192 22.58 -1.26 22.43
N SER A 193 22.45 -2.02 21.33
CA SER A 193 23.54 -2.88 20.86
C SER A 193 24.03 -2.64 19.44
N GLU A 194 23.25 -1.99 18.59
CA GLU A 194 23.58 -1.88 17.17
C GLU A 194 23.60 -0.44 16.63
N ARG A 195 22.75 0.44 17.18
CA ARG A 195 22.70 1.83 16.74
C ARG A 195 23.92 2.58 17.22
N PRO A 196 24.67 3.27 16.32
CA PRO A 196 25.80 4.09 16.75
C PRO A 196 25.35 5.22 17.68
N ASP A 197 26.05 5.40 18.81
CA ASP A 197 25.76 6.43 19.82
C ASP A 197 26.00 7.84 19.28
N ASP A 198 26.93 7.97 18.34
CA ASP A 198 27.37 9.19 17.70
C ASP A 198 26.59 9.59 16.43
N ALA A 199 25.52 8.85 16.11
CA ALA A 199 24.70 9.16 14.94
C ALA A 199 24.10 10.58 15.04
N ALA A 200 24.54 11.47 14.17
CA ALA A 200 24.11 12.87 14.11
C ALA A 200 22.68 13.08 13.60
N THR A 201 21.82 12.10 13.74
CA THR A 201 20.41 12.13 13.31
C THR A 201 19.48 11.62 14.39
N ASP A 202 18.30 12.24 14.49
CA ASP A 202 17.20 11.82 15.35
C ASP A 202 16.41 10.63 14.78
N ARG A 203 16.70 10.21 13.53
CA ARG A 203 16.04 9.06 12.91
C ARG A 203 16.35 7.79 13.67
N VAL A 204 15.30 6.98 13.91
CA VAL A 204 15.47 5.69 14.59
C VAL A 204 16.39 4.78 13.80
N PHE A 205 16.10 4.59 12.51
CA PHE A 205 16.79 3.60 11.68
C PHE A 205 17.87 4.22 10.83
N VAL A 206 19.12 3.84 11.12
CA VAL A 206 20.31 4.33 10.42
C VAL A 206 21.07 3.19 9.73
N VAL A 207 21.97 3.55 8.83
CA VAL A 207 22.89 2.62 8.16
C VAL A 207 23.95 2.18 9.17
N LEU A 208 24.15 0.86 9.34
CA LEU A 208 25.06 0.30 10.37
C LEU A 208 26.49 0.12 9.86
N LYS A 209 26.72 0.00 8.56
CA LYS A 209 28.04 -0.35 7.98
C LYS A 209 28.30 0.41 6.67
N GLY A 210 29.57 0.59 6.36
CA GLY A 210 30.03 1.17 5.11
C GLY A 210 30.12 2.70 5.13
N PRO A 211 30.34 3.34 3.97
CA PRO A 211 30.62 4.78 3.88
C PRO A 211 29.46 5.69 4.32
N ARG A 212 28.25 5.15 4.39
CA ARG A 212 27.03 5.86 4.83
C ARG A 212 26.60 5.48 6.24
N ARG A 213 27.50 4.85 7.03
CA ARG A 213 27.22 4.54 8.43
C ARG A 213 26.67 5.79 9.15
N GLU A 214 25.70 5.63 10.04
CA GLU A 214 25.02 6.68 10.82
C GLU A 214 24.02 7.55 10.04
N GLN A 215 24.06 7.55 8.71
CA GLN A 215 23.06 8.26 7.92
C GLN A 215 21.69 7.56 8.01
N PRO A 216 20.59 8.31 7.87
CA PRO A 216 19.25 7.73 7.80
C PRO A 216 19.16 6.63 6.73
N LEU A 217 18.54 5.50 7.07
CA LEU A 217 18.37 4.41 6.12
C LEU A 217 17.43 4.81 4.98
N SER A 218 17.86 4.54 3.76
CA SER A 218 17.07 4.86 2.57
C SER A 218 15.99 3.82 2.29
N ALA A 219 14.99 4.19 1.47
CA ALA A 219 13.95 3.26 1.00
C ALA A 219 14.55 2.08 0.21
N TYR A 220 15.59 2.34 -0.59
CA TYR A 220 16.31 1.32 -1.33
C TYR A 220 17.03 0.35 -0.38
N GLY A 221 17.71 0.86 0.65
CA GLY A 221 18.39 0.01 1.63
C GLY A 221 17.42 -0.91 2.39
N LEU A 222 16.23 -0.43 2.73
CA LEU A 222 15.20 -1.28 3.34
C LEU A 222 14.69 -2.36 2.36
N ASP A 223 14.48 -1.99 1.08
CA ASP A 223 14.06 -2.95 0.07
C ASP A 223 15.14 -4.05 -0.14
N GLU A 224 16.44 -3.71 -0.16
CA GLU A 224 17.54 -4.68 -0.23
C GLU A 224 17.61 -5.61 0.99
N ILE A 225 17.43 -5.07 2.19
CA ILE A 225 17.38 -5.85 3.44
C ILE A 225 16.25 -6.89 3.35
N LEU A 226 15.06 -6.45 2.95
CA LEU A 226 13.90 -7.30 2.85
C LEU A 226 14.04 -8.35 1.73
N ASP A 227 14.60 -7.98 0.59
CA ASP A 227 14.84 -8.90 -0.53
C ASP A 227 15.88 -9.97 -0.15
N GLY A 228 16.96 -9.59 0.52
CA GLY A 228 17.94 -10.51 1.05
C GLY A 228 17.37 -11.47 2.10
N ALA A 229 16.53 -10.99 3.01
CA ALA A 229 15.83 -11.83 3.99
C ALA A 229 14.84 -12.78 3.30
N ARG A 230 14.06 -12.29 2.35
CA ARG A 230 13.14 -13.07 1.52
C ARG A 230 13.85 -14.24 0.82
N SER A 231 14.99 -13.94 0.21
CA SER A 231 15.78 -14.96 -0.51
C SER A 231 16.31 -16.03 0.43
N ARG A 232 16.83 -15.64 1.60
CA ARG A 232 17.30 -16.60 2.63
C ARG A 232 16.18 -17.45 3.22
N ALA A 233 14.98 -16.88 3.36
CA ALA A 233 13.79 -17.57 3.83
C ALA A 233 13.14 -18.47 2.75
N GLY A 234 13.64 -18.49 1.52
CA GLY A 234 13.05 -19.25 0.40
C GLY A 234 11.67 -18.75 -0.04
N LEU A 235 11.31 -17.50 0.26
CA LEU A 235 10.00 -16.96 -0.07
C LEU A 235 10.00 -16.36 -1.48
N GLN A 236 8.98 -16.67 -2.26
CA GLN A 236 8.82 -16.11 -3.60
C GLN A 236 8.61 -14.58 -3.55
N ARG A 237 7.89 -14.10 -2.53
CA ARG A 237 7.56 -12.69 -2.40
C ARG A 237 7.46 -12.29 -0.93
N ALA A 238 8.11 -11.18 -0.58
CA ALA A 238 7.92 -10.45 0.67
C ALA A 238 8.24 -8.98 0.41
N THR A 239 7.28 -8.10 0.50
CA THR A 239 7.43 -6.65 0.27
C THR A 239 6.91 -5.87 1.48
N CYS A 240 7.42 -4.66 1.69
CA CYS A 240 6.93 -3.77 2.74
C CYS A 240 5.39 -3.62 2.71
N HIS A 241 4.82 -3.52 1.51
CA HIS A 241 3.38 -3.40 1.33
C HIS A 241 2.62 -4.67 1.72
N GLN A 242 3.20 -5.84 1.40
CA GLN A 242 2.62 -7.13 1.77
C GLN A 242 2.65 -7.37 3.29
N LEU A 243 3.75 -6.99 3.98
CA LEU A 243 3.82 -7.02 5.44
C LEU A 243 2.71 -6.20 6.09
N ARG A 244 2.53 -4.97 5.62
CA ARG A 244 1.44 -4.11 6.08
C ARG A 244 0.05 -4.70 5.78
N HIS A 245 -0.16 -5.27 4.58
CA HIS A 245 -1.43 -5.93 4.25
C HIS A 245 -1.68 -7.13 5.18
N THR A 246 -0.66 -7.92 5.46
CA THR A 246 -0.73 -9.04 6.41
C THR A 246 -1.21 -8.54 7.79
N CYS A 247 -0.61 -7.46 8.32
CA CYS A 247 -1.04 -6.85 9.56
C CYS A 247 -2.54 -6.49 9.56
N LEU A 248 -2.95 -5.68 8.59
CA LEU A 248 -4.31 -5.14 8.56
C LEU A 248 -5.37 -6.24 8.33
N THR A 249 -5.04 -7.25 7.52
CA THR A 249 -5.91 -8.40 7.29
C THR A 249 -6.05 -9.22 8.58
N ARG A 250 -4.93 -9.55 9.26
CA ARG A 250 -4.97 -10.33 10.50
C ARG A 250 -5.70 -9.60 11.64
N LEU A 251 -5.55 -8.28 11.74
CA LEU A 251 -6.33 -7.48 12.69
C LEU A 251 -7.84 -7.53 12.37
N ARG A 252 -8.21 -7.53 11.09
CA ARG A 252 -9.60 -7.68 10.68
C ARG A 252 -10.14 -9.07 10.98
N GLU A 253 -9.38 -10.11 10.68
CA GLU A 253 -9.71 -11.51 11.02
C GLU A 253 -9.88 -11.70 12.54
N ALA A 254 -9.07 -11.00 13.34
CA ALA A 254 -9.19 -10.96 14.81
C ALA A 254 -10.39 -10.13 15.32
N GLY A 255 -11.22 -9.57 14.43
CA GLY A 255 -12.45 -8.86 14.80
C GLY A 255 -12.32 -7.36 14.99
N MET A 256 -11.15 -6.75 14.68
CA MET A 256 -11.02 -5.28 14.77
C MET A 256 -12.00 -4.59 13.82
N ALA A 257 -12.72 -3.57 14.31
CA ALA A 257 -13.66 -2.79 13.53
C ALA A 257 -12.97 -2.13 12.32
N LEU A 258 -13.70 -2.00 11.21
CA LEU A 258 -13.14 -1.45 9.96
C LEU A 258 -12.69 0.00 10.12
N GLU A 259 -13.42 0.78 10.89
CA GLU A 259 -13.12 2.17 11.24
C GLU A 259 -11.81 2.27 12.05
N ALA A 260 -11.60 1.35 13.00
CA ALA A 260 -10.36 1.28 13.77
C ALA A 260 -9.16 0.89 12.88
N ILE A 261 -9.36 -0.03 11.93
CA ILE A 261 -8.35 -0.37 10.92
C ILE A 261 -8.06 0.83 10.02
N GLN A 262 -9.08 1.58 9.59
CA GLN A 262 -8.93 2.79 8.79
C GLN A 262 -8.10 3.85 9.52
N ALA A 263 -8.46 4.16 10.76
CA ALA A 263 -7.74 5.11 11.61
C ALA A 263 -6.29 4.67 11.82
N ARG A 264 -6.07 3.41 12.22
CA ARG A 264 -4.75 2.83 12.40
C ARG A 264 -3.90 2.89 11.12
N ALA A 265 -4.49 2.54 9.99
CA ALA A 265 -3.82 2.54 8.70
C ALA A 265 -3.57 3.97 8.15
N GLY A 266 -4.23 4.99 8.68
CA GLY A 266 -4.19 6.34 8.12
C GLY A 266 -4.66 6.34 6.67
N HIS A 267 -5.83 5.72 6.41
CA HIS A 267 -6.49 5.77 5.11
C HIS A 267 -7.45 6.96 5.07
N ALA A 268 -7.20 7.90 4.17
CA ALA A 268 -8.08 9.06 3.97
C ALA A 268 -9.49 8.66 3.50
N SER A 269 -9.65 7.46 2.90
CA SER A 269 -10.92 6.94 2.41
C SER A 269 -11.16 5.52 2.92
N ILE A 270 -12.39 5.25 3.37
CA ILE A 270 -12.88 3.92 3.75
C ILE A 270 -12.75 2.92 2.58
N GLU A 271 -12.84 3.40 1.34
CA GLU A 271 -12.69 2.58 0.13
C GLU A 271 -11.34 1.85 0.09
N SER A 272 -10.27 2.48 0.60
CA SER A 272 -8.94 1.86 0.74
C SER A 272 -8.91 0.76 1.79
N THR A 273 -9.86 0.76 2.73
CA THR A 273 -9.95 -0.24 3.81
C THR A 273 -10.92 -1.36 3.43
N ARG A 274 -11.83 -1.11 2.50
CA ARG A 274 -12.83 -2.10 2.03
C ARG A 274 -12.21 -3.35 1.40
N ILE A 275 -10.98 -3.31 0.94
CA ILE A 275 -10.26 -4.50 0.45
C ILE A 275 -10.14 -5.59 1.53
N TYR A 276 -10.21 -5.22 2.81
CA TYR A 276 -10.19 -6.15 3.94
C TYR A 276 -11.57 -6.69 4.33
N LEU A 277 -12.63 -6.31 3.61
CA LEU A 277 -13.98 -6.88 3.78
C LEU A 277 -14.16 -8.23 3.06
N HIS A 278 -13.28 -8.56 2.13
CA HIS A 278 -13.32 -9.83 1.39
C HIS A 278 -12.64 -10.95 2.19
N LEU A 279 -12.99 -11.05 3.48
CA LEU A 279 -12.64 -12.19 4.31
C LEU A 279 -13.66 -13.31 4.02
N GLY A 280 -13.17 -14.55 3.98
CA GLY A 280 -13.96 -15.68 3.53
C GLY A 280 -15.29 -15.88 4.28
N ASP A 281 -16.15 -16.71 3.73
CA ASP A 281 -17.48 -17.02 4.29
C ASP A 281 -17.43 -17.50 5.73
N ASP A 282 -16.36 -18.19 6.13
CA ASP A 282 -16.10 -18.63 7.50
C ASP A 282 -15.98 -17.47 8.50
N TRP A 283 -15.38 -16.36 8.09
CA TRP A 283 -15.28 -15.16 8.95
C TRP A 283 -16.67 -14.54 9.17
N LEU A 284 -17.48 -14.43 8.12
CA LEU A 284 -18.84 -13.89 8.22
C LEU A 284 -19.69 -14.76 9.14
N ALA A 285 -19.63 -16.07 8.99
CA ALA A 285 -20.30 -17.04 9.85
C ALA A 285 -19.84 -16.93 11.31
N ALA A 286 -18.53 -16.72 11.55
CA ALA A 286 -18.00 -16.50 12.89
C ALA A 286 -18.48 -15.17 13.51
N GLN A 287 -18.57 -14.09 12.72
CA GLN A 287 -19.12 -12.82 13.19
C GLN A 287 -20.60 -12.91 13.50
N TYR A 288 -21.37 -13.62 12.67
CA TYR A 288 -22.79 -13.86 12.90
C TYR A 288 -23.00 -14.62 14.21
N ARG A 289 -22.28 -15.72 14.46
CA ARG A 289 -22.34 -16.47 15.72
C ARG A 289 -22.01 -15.64 16.96
N ARG A 290 -21.08 -14.68 16.84
CA ARG A 290 -20.77 -13.73 17.94
C ARG A 290 -21.90 -12.73 18.18
N ALA A 291 -22.65 -12.39 17.15
CA ALA A 291 -23.78 -11.48 17.20
C ALA A 291 -25.12 -12.20 17.46
N GLU A 292 -25.13 -13.53 17.55
CA GLU A 292 -26.34 -14.34 17.71
C GLU A 292 -27.13 -14.02 18.99
N ALA A 293 -26.45 -13.47 20.01
CA ALA A 293 -27.11 -12.91 21.20
C ALA A 293 -28.11 -11.76 20.89
N VAL A 294 -28.14 -11.27 19.64
CA VAL A 294 -29.12 -10.28 19.19
C VAL A 294 -30.54 -10.83 19.23
N ASP A 295 -30.72 -12.14 19.03
CA ASP A 295 -32.04 -12.77 19.12
C ASP A 295 -32.68 -12.55 20.48
N ALA A 296 -31.92 -12.68 21.56
CA ALA A 296 -32.37 -12.39 22.91
C ALA A 296 -32.69 -10.91 23.16
N GLN A 297 -32.18 -9.99 22.34
CA GLN A 297 -32.48 -8.56 22.41
C GLN A 297 -33.69 -8.17 21.56
N VAL A 298 -33.98 -8.91 20.50
CA VAL A 298 -35.11 -8.66 19.58
C VAL A 298 -36.36 -9.38 20.06
N PHE A 299 -36.23 -10.61 20.54
CA PHE A 299 -37.33 -11.41 21.07
C PHE A 299 -37.10 -11.59 22.55
N ASN A 300 -38.13 -11.29 23.33
CA ASN A 300 -38.11 -11.44 24.80
C ASN A 300 -38.28 -12.91 25.21
N ASP A 301 -37.74 -13.85 24.41
CA ASP A 301 -37.85 -15.30 24.49
C ASP A 301 -36.53 -15.99 24.78
N HIS A 302 -36.62 -17.15 25.42
CA HIS A 302 -35.48 -18.04 25.63
C HIS A 302 -34.92 -18.58 24.30
N PRO A 303 -33.62 -18.87 24.23
CA PRO A 303 -33.00 -19.36 22.97
C PRO A 303 -33.70 -20.63 22.50
N THR A 304 -34.23 -20.59 21.27
CA THR A 304 -34.86 -21.74 20.63
C THR A 304 -33.81 -22.79 20.32
N THR A 305 -33.81 -23.89 21.02
CA THR A 305 -32.95 -25.04 20.71
C THR A 305 -33.47 -25.70 19.41
N VAL A 306 -32.79 -25.43 18.30
CA VAL A 306 -33.09 -26.05 17.02
C VAL A 306 -32.61 -27.51 17.07
N GLN A 307 -33.55 -28.48 17.06
CA GLN A 307 -33.20 -29.87 16.87
C GLN A 307 -32.67 -30.11 15.45
N PRO A 308 -31.59 -30.88 15.29
CA PRO A 308 -31.07 -31.18 13.97
C PRO A 308 -32.14 -31.86 13.10
N LEU A 309 -32.33 -31.37 11.86
CA LEU A 309 -33.20 -32.00 10.88
C LEU A 309 -32.82 -33.47 10.74
N ARG A 310 -33.75 -34.37 11.04
CA ARG A 310 -33.59 -35.79 10.71
C ARG A 310 -33.40 -35.88 9.19
N SER A 311 -32.31 -36.51 8.77
CA SER A 311 -32.05 -36.78 7.37
C SER A 311 -33.27 -37.45 6.75
N LEU A 312 -33.93 -36.75 5.84
CA LEU A 312 -34.88 -37.38 4.93
C LEU A 312 -34.06 -38.31 4.02
N ARG A 313 -34.32 -39.62 4.20
CA ARG A 313 -33.87 -40.66 3.27
C ARG A 313 -34.71 -40.64 2.02
#